data_18d559a183d6e028c1e0ca0474151c35
#
_entry.id   18d559a183d6e028c1e0ca0474151c35
#
_cell.length_a   1.000
_cell.length_b   1.000
_cell.length_c   1.000
_cell.angle_alpha   90.00
_cell.angle_beta   90.00
_cell.angle_gamma   90.00
#
_symmetry.space_group_name_H-M   'P 1'
#
loop_
_entity.id
_entity.type
_entity.pdbx_description
1 polymer ?
#
loop_
_entity_poly.entity_id
_entity_poly.type
_entity_poly.pdbx_seq_one_letter_code
_entity_poly.pdbx_strand_id
1 'polypeptide(L)'
;MKLQNQLVSGKKGGWTHDWVTNDVTSIFDASRDYLAQDCPSVVFAGLMYGSGSSRDWAAKGPLLLGVGAVVAKSFERIHRSNLIGMGIVPLQFEEGQDCASLGLDGSERVSVDPIDFSDGLPQPAHVGVCAVRANGEEVRFTALVRVDTPMEGAYMRHGGILQYVIRELQK
;
A
#
# COMPACT_ATOMS: atom_id res chain seq x y z
N MET A 1 18.49 -3.41 -9.90
CA MET A 1 17.61 -4.58 -9.73
C MET A 1 16.31 -4.26 -10.47
N LYS A 2 15.77 -5.17 -11.30
CA LYS A 2 14.49 -4.95 -11.97
C LYS A 2 13.36 -5.52 -11.11
N LEU A 3 12.24 -4.81 -11.01
CA LEU A 3 11.02 -5.29 -10.37
C LEU A 3 10.63 -6.66 -10.97
N GLN A 4 10.15 -7.54 -10.13
CA GLN A 4 9.57 -8.82 -10.54
C GLN A 4 8.26 -8.99 -9.78
N ASN A 5 7.15 -8.88 -10.52
CA ASN A 5 5.82 -9.11 -9.98
C ASN A 5 5.52 -10.62 -10.02
N GLN A 6 5.10 -11.19 -8.91
CA GLN A 6 4.78 -12.62 -8.83
C GLN A 6 3.51 -12.99 -9.62
N LEU A 7 2.63 -12.02 -9.88
CA LEU A 7 1.45 -12.22 -10.74
C LEU A 7 1.79 -12.52 -12.19
N VAL A 8 3.03 -12.20 -12.63
CA VAL A 8 3.44 -12.36 -14.02
C VAL A 8 4.74 -13.15 -14.09
N SER A 9 4.60 -14.47 -14.21
CA SER A 9 5.74 -15.38 -14.30
C SER A 9 6.62 -15.07 -15.50
N GLY A 10 7.95 -15.07 -15.31
CA GLY A 10 8.95 -14.93 -16.38
C GLY A 10 9.16 -13.51 -16.90
N LYS A 11 8.33 -12.52 -16.59
CA LYS A 11 8.52 -11.12 -17.00
C LYS A 11 9.18 -10.29 -15.90
N LYS A 12 10.18 -9.49 -16.27
CA LYS A 12 10.85 -8.53 -15.37
C LYS A 12 10.51 -7.11 -15.79
N GLY A 13 10.36 -6.20 -14.83
CA GLY A 13 10.02 -4.79 -15.05
C GLY A 13 8.60 -4.47 -14.61
N GLY A 14 8.02 -3.44 -15.19
CA GLY A 14 6.72 -2.88 -14.81
C GLY A 14 5.52 -3.62 -15.39
N TRP A 15 5.46 -4.93 -15.26
CA TRP A 15 4.34 -5.76 -15.73
C TRP A 15 3.49 -6.26 -14.58
N THR A 16 2.18 -6.39 -14.81
CA THR A 16 1.22 -6.96 -13.89
C THR A 16 0.10 -7.68 -14.64
N HIS A 17 -0.74 -8.40 -13.91
CA HIS A 17 -2.03 -8.84 -14.39
C HIS A 17 -3.06 -7.75 -14.10
N ASP A 18 -3.85 -7.38 -15.09
CA ASP A 18 -4.97 -6.45 -14.95
C ASP A 18 -6.25 -7.26 -14.77
N TRP A 19 -6.88 -7.10 -13.60
CA TRP A 19 -8.10 -7.83 -13.25
C TRP A 19 -9.37 -7.22 -13.85
N VAL A 20 -9.28 -6.05 -14.50
CA VAL A 20 -10.39 -5.43 -15.23
C VAL A 20 -10.50 -6.04 -16.62
N THR A 21 -9.37 -6.08 -17.35
CA THR A 21 -9.31 -6.63 -18.72
C THR A 21 -8.98 -8.11 -18.74
N ASN A 22 -8.49 -8.67 -17.64
CA ASN A 22 -8.00 -10.05 -17.48
C ASN A 22 -6.76 -10.34 -18.35
N ASP A 23 -5.95 -9.33 -18.64
CA ASP A 23 -4.76 -9.42 -19.46
C ASP A 23 -3.46 -9.11 -18.70
N VAL A 24 -2.34 -9.53 -19.22
CA VAL A 24 -1.01 -9.11 -18.75
C VAL A 24 -0.61 -7.82 -19.45
N THR A 25 -0.57 -6.73 -18.69
CA THR A 25 -0.28 -5.39 -19.20
C THR A 25 0.78 -4.67 -18.37
N SER A 26 1.08 -3.40 -18.66
CA SER A 26 1.95 -2.60 -17.83
C SER A 26 1.26 -2.24 -16.51
N ILE A 27 2.04 -2.07 -15.41
CA ILE A 27 1.50 -1.57 -14.14
C ILE A 27 0.82 -0.21 -14.34
N PHE A 28 1.32 0.61 -15.27
CA PHE A 28 0.74 1.90 -15.59
C PHE A 28 -0.66 1.77 -16.21
N ASP A 29 -0.83 0.92 -17.21
CA ASP A 29 -2.13 0.74 -17.88
C ASP A 29 -3.14 0.12 -16.92
N ALA A 30 -2.79 -0.96 -16.20
CA ALA A 30 -3.66 -1.54 -15.17
C ALA A 30 -4.07 -0.51 -14.10
N SER A 31 -3.14 0.35 -13.66
CA SER A 31 -3.46 1.39 -12.69
C SER A 31 -4.49 2.39 -13.20
N ARG A 32 -4.47 2.72 -14.48
CA ARG A 32 -5.48 3.61 -15.09
C ARG A 32 -6.85 2.97 -15.10
N ASP A 33 -6.91 1.68 -15.40
CA ASP A 33 -8.19 0.93 -15.42
C ASP A 33 -8.79 0.82 -14.02
N TYR A 34 -7.96 0.60 -12.99
CA TYR A 34 -8.42 0.61 -11.60
C TYR A 34 -8.87 2.01 -11.13
N LEU A 35 -8.10 3.06 -11.44
CA LEU A 35 -8.46 4.43 -11.09
C LEU A 35 -9.75 4.90 -11.77
N ALA A 36 -10.01 4.45 -13.00
CA ALA A 36 -11.27 4.72 -13.70
C ALA A 36 -12.49 4.10 -13.01
N GLN A 37 -12.27 3.07 -12.18
CA GLN A 37 -13.31 2.42 -11.36
C GLN A 37 -13.32 2.88 -9.90
N ASP A 38 -12.57 3.95 -9.57
CA ASP A 38 -12.38 4.42 -8.18
C ASP A 38 -11.91 3.31 -7.23
N CYS A 39 -11.03 2.44 -7.72
CA CYS A 39 -10.50 1.30 -7.01
C CYS A 39 -8.99 1.47 -6.79
N PRO A 40 -8.55 1.99 -5.63
CA PRO A 40 -7.13 2.10 -5.32
C PRO A 40 -6.48 0.71 -5.19
N SER A 41 -5.18 0.66 -5.52
CA SER A 41 -4.41 -0.57 -5.44
C SER A 41 -3.75 -0.76 -4.08
N VAL A 42 -3.53 -2.02 -3.69
CA VAL A 42 -2.73 -2.41 -2.54
C VAL A 42 -1.49 -3.17 -3.01
N VAL A 43 -0.35 -2.90 -2.40
CA VAL A 43 0.90 -3.64 -2.66
C VAL A 43 1.17 -4.59 -1.50
N PHE A 44 1.28 -5.87 -1.79
CA PHE A 44 1.80 -6.85 -0.86
C PHE A 44 3.30 -7.06 -1.09
N ALA A 45 4.09 -7.04 -0.01
CA ALA A 45 5.54 -7.11 -0.10
C ALA A 45 6.18 -7.94 1.03
N GLY A 46 7.41 -8.34 0.81
CA GLY A 46 8.21 -9.11 1.77
C GLY A 46 8.96 -8.20 2.76
N LEU A 47 10.17 -8.66 3.10
CA LEU A 47 11.07 -7.97 4.02
C LEU A 47 11.72 -6.74 3.38
N MET A 48 11.95 -5.71 4.21
CA MET A 48 12.70 -4.51 3.86
C MET A 48 12.14 -3.80 2.61
N TYR A 49 10.81 -3.67 2.52
CA TYR A 49 10.19 -2.95 1.41
C TYR A 49 10.75 -1.53 1.31
N GLY A 50 11.19 -1.16 0.10
CA GLY A 50 11.80 0.14 -0.19
C GLY A 50 13.32 0.19 -0.10
N SER A 51 14.01 -0.92 0.23
CA SER A 51 15.48 -0.97 0.34
C SER A 51 16.23 -0.64 -0.96
N GLY A 52 15.56 -0.65 -2.10
CA GLY A 52 16.14 -0.30 -3.41
C GLY A 52 16.29 1.19 -3.68
N SER A 53 15.66 2.06 -2.90
CA SER A 53 15.75 3.52 -3.06
C SER A 53 15.30 4.25 -1.79
N SER A 54 16.10 5.24 -1.37
CA SER A 54 15.79 6.14 -0.25
C SER A 54 15.15 7.46 -0.67
N ARG A 55 14.69 7.59 -1.92
CA ARG A 55 14.12 8.83 -2.45
C ARG A 55 12.59 8.81 -2.27
N ASP A 56 12.02 9.99 -2.02
CA ASP A 56 10.56 10.24 -1.99
C ASP A 56 9.86 9.82 -3.30
N TRP A 57 10.54 9.94 -4.45
CA TRP A 57 10.05 9.45 -5.74
C TRP A 57 9.70 7.97 -5.75
N ALA A 58 10.35 7.15 -4.94
CA ALA A 58 10.01 5.74 -4.80
C ALA A 58 8.63 5.51 -4.16
N ALA A 59 8.12 6.47 -3.39
CA ALA A 59 6.76 6.49 -2.86
C ALA A 59 5.79 7.28 -3.76
N LYS A 60 6.27 8.37 -4.39
CA LYS A 60 5.45 9.17 -5.30
C LYS A 60 5.00 8.41 -6.54
N GLY A 61 5.86 7.53 -7.08
CA GLY A 61 5.49 6.65 -8.19
C GLY A 61 4.26 5.78 -7.86
N PRO A 62 4.29 4.98 -6.78
CA PRO A 62 3.13 4.24 -6.30
C PRO A 62 1.88 5.11 -6.06
N LEU A 63 2.02 6.30 -5.44
CA LEU A 63 0.90 7.22 -5.27
C LEU A 63 0.25 7.59 -6.61
N LEU A 64 1.05 7.94 -7.62
CA LEU A 64 0.56 8.32 -8.95
C LEU A 64 -0.09 7.15 -9.69
N LEU A 65 0.24 5.91 -9.31
CA LEU A 65 -0.38 4.69 -9.78
C LEU A 65 -1.60 4.25 -8.93
N GLY A 66 -2.09 5.11 -8.04
CA GLY A 66 -3.28 4.84 -7.24
C GLY A 66 -3.07 3.85 -6.09
N VAL A 67 -1.83 3.64 -5.64
CA VAL A 67 -1.57 2.79 -4.48
C VAL A 67 -2.00 3.53 -3.21
N GLY A 68 -2.98 2.98 -2.48
CA GLY A 68 -3.48 3.53 -1.22
C GLY A 68 -2.78 2.96 0.02
N ALA A 69 -2.36 1.70 -0.04
CA ALA A 69 -1.69 1.03 1.06
C ALA A 69 -0.60 0.06 0.60
N VAL A 70 0.38 -0.17 1.46
CA VAL A 70 1.39 -1.21 1.30
C VAL A 70 1.36 -2.10 2.53
N VAL A 71 1.18 -3.41 2.35
CA VAL A 71 1.25 -4.41 3.41
C VAL A 71 2.55 -5.19 3.23
N ALA A 72 3.48 -5.08 4.16
CA ALA A 72 4.80 -5.69 4.05
C ALA A 72 5.21 -6.42 5.34
N LYS A 73 6.13 -7.37 5.24
CA LYS A 73 6.73 -8.00 6.43
C LYS A 73 7.59 -7.03 7.24
N SER A 74 8.26 -6.11 6.55
CA SER A 74 8.98 -4.98 7.17
C SER A 74 9.29 -3.91 6.12
N PHE A 75 9.60 -2.71 6.59
CA PHE A 75 9.92 -1.56 5.75
C PHE A 75 11.37 -1.12 5.97
N GLU A 76 11.99 -0.62 4.89
CA GLU A 76 13.15 0.25 5.05
C GLU A 76 12.68 1.56 5.69
N ARG A 77 13.42 2.05 6.70
CA ARG A 77 13.00 3.16 7.57
C ARG A 77 12.66 4.44 6.80
N ILE A 78 13.53 4.85 5.88
CA ILE A 78 13.35 6.09 5.10
C ILE A 78 12.16 5.94 4.16
N HIS A 79 12.03 4.77 3.52
CA HIS A 79 10.95 4.53 2.59
C HIS A 79 9.57 4.49 3.28
N ARG A 80 9.48 3.91 4.50
CA ARG A 80 8.27 3.98 5.31
C ARG A 80 7.82 5.44 5.53
N SER A 81 8.75 6.31 5.92
CA SER A 81 8.45 7.73 6.11
C SER A 81 8.07 8.43 4.80
N ASN A 82 8.67 8.03 3.67
CA ASN A 82 8.30 8.55 2.35
C ASN A 82 6.88 8.13 1.94
N LEU A 83 6.45 6.91 2.24
CA LEU A 83 5.07 6.46 2.00
C LEU A 83 4.07 7.34 2.75
N ILE A 84 4.31 7.58 4.04
CA ILE A 84 3.49 8.45 4.89
C ILE A 84 3.47 9.89 4.35
N GLY A 85 4.64 10.41 3.96
CA GLY A 85 4.75 11.74 3.36
C GLY A 85 3.96 11.89 2.06
N MET A 86 3.72 10.79 1.34
CA MET A 86 2.88 10.75 0.14
C MET A 86 1.42 10.36 0.42
N GLY A 87 1.04 10.08 1.67
CA GLY A 87 -0.33 9.69 2.02
C GLY A 87 -0.65 8.21 1.74
N ILE A 88 0.36 7.36 1.54
CA ILE A 88 0.20 5.91 1.39
C ILE A 88 0.32 5.26 2.77
N VAL A 89 -0.65 4.43 3.16
CA VAL A 89 -0.68 3.76 4.46
C VAL A 89 0.30 2.59 4.49
N PRO A 90 1.34 2.61 5.35
CA PRO A 90 2.20 1.46 5.57
C PRO A 90 1.58 0.53 6.63
N LEU A 91 1.28 -0.70 6.23
CA LEU A 91 0.76 -1.76 7.07
C LEU A 91 1.80 -2.88 7.18
N GLN A 92 1.97 -3.42 8.36
CA GLN A 92 2.92 -4.51 8.59
C GLN A 92 2.17 -5.77 9.00
N PHE A 93 2.50 -6.89 8.34
CA PHE A 93 2.02 -8.20 8.75
C PHE A 93 2.43 -8.51 10.19
N GLU A 94 1.56 -9.21 10.91
CA GLU A 94 1.90 -9.78 12.21
C GLU A 94 3.05 -10.79 12.09
N GLU A 95 3.72 -11.05 13.20
CA GLU A 95 4.84 -11.99 13.22
C GLU A 95 4.41 -13.39 12.71
N GLY A 96 5.21 -13.94 11.81
CA GLY A 96 4.93 -15.22 11.17
C GLY A 96 3.96 -15.16 9.97
N GLN A 97 3.34 -14.00 9.70
CA GLN A 97 2.42 -13.83 8.57
C GLN A 97 3.11 -13.24 7.33
N ASP A 98 2.64 -13.67 6.19
CA ASP A 98 2.96 -13.12 4.85
C ASP A 98 1.91 -13.62 3.84
N CYS A 99 2.04 -13.21 2.57
CA CYS A 99 1.11 -13.65 1.52
C CYS A 99 1.03 -15.17 1.42
N ALA A 100 2.15 -15.87 1.53
CA ALA A 100 2.19 -17.32 1.38
C ALA A 100 1.46 -18.03 2.55
N SER A 101 1.71 -17.59 3.79
CA SER A 101 1.05 -18.17 4.97
C SER A 101 -0.45 -17.89 5.02
N LEU A 102 -0.90 -16.76 4.45
CA LEU A 102 -2.29 -16.37 4.35
C LEU A 102 -2.96 -16.90 3.06
N GLY A 103 -2.19 -17.53 2.16
CA GLY A 103 -2.68 -18.03 0.89
C GLY A 103 -3.16 -16.93 -0.06
N LEU A 104 -2.58 -15.72 0.03
CA LEU A 104 -2.86 -14.61 -0.87
C LEU A 104 -2.04 -14.75 -2.14
N ASP A 105 -2.69 -14.64 -3.29
CA ASP A 105 -2.03 -14.74 -4.61
C ASP A 105 -2.04 -13.41 -5.39
N GLY A 106 -2.72 -12.38 -4.88
CA GLY A 106 -2.80 -11.03 -5.48
C GLY A 106 -3.96 -10.85 -6.44
N SER A 107 -4.87 -11.82 -6.53
CA SER A 107 -6.14 -11.70 -7.27
C SER A 107 -7.28 -11.15 -6.41
N GLU A 108 -7.07 -11.04 -5.10
CA GLU A 108 -8.08 -10.67 -4.15
C GLU A 108 -8.47 -9.19 -4.25
N ARG A 109 -9.74 -8.91 -4.01
CA ARG A 109 -10.20 -7.55 -3.69
C ARG A 109 -9.96 -7.30 -2.21
N VAL A 110 -9.15 -6.30 -1.90
CA VAL A 110 -8.71 -6.00 -0.53
C VAL A 110 -9.44 -4.79 0.02
N SER A 111 -9.90 -4.89 1.25
CA SER A 111 -10.38 -3.78 2.06
C SER A 111 -9.62 -3.70 3.38
N VAL A 112 -9.41 -2.49 3.86
CA VAL A 112 -8.77 -2.18 5.15
C VAL A 112 -9.80 -1.45 6.00
N ASP A 113 -9.94 -1.84 7.25
CA ASP A 113 -10.83 -1.17 8.19
C ASP A 113 -10.41 0.30 8.37
N PRO A 114 -11.36 1.20 8.69
CA PRO A 114 -11.07 2.61 8.89
C PRO A 114 -10.00 2.84 9.98
N ILE A 115 -9.08 3.77 9.70
CA ILE A 115 -8.03 4.21 10.62
C ILE A 115 -8.27 5.68 10.94
N ASP A 116 -8.40 6.00 12.22
CA ASP A 116 -8.48 7.39 12.67
C ASP A 116 -7.10 7.90 13.09
N PHE A 117 -6.75 9.09 12.62
CA PHE A 117 -5.51 9.81 12.96
C PHE A 117 -5.80 11.15 13.68
N SER A 118 -7.00 11.37 14.21
CA SER A 118 -7.39 12.64 14.84
C SER A 118 -6.51 13.00 16.03
N ASP A 119 -6.09 12.01 16.81
CA ASP A 119 -5.20 12.18 17.97
C ASP A 119 -3.70 12.05 17.62
N GLY A 120 -3.36 12.03 16.34
CA GLY A 120 -2.00 11.99 15.84
C GLY A 120 -1.42 10.57 15.68
N LEU A 121 -1.79 9.60 16.51
CA LEU A 121 -1.43 8.19 16.33
C LEU A 121 -2.61 7.41 15.76
N PRO A 122 -2.36 6.28 15.06
CA PRO A 122 -3.43 5.50 14.47
C PRO A 122 -4.35 4.88 15.54
N GLN A 123 -5.65 5.01 15.33
CA GLN A 123 -6.68 4.37 16.16
C GLN A 123 -7.60 3.53 15.25
N PRO A 124 -7.58 2.21 15.39
CA PRO A 124 -6.69 1.40 16.23
C PRO A 124 -5.27 1.28 15.65
N ALA A 125 -4.30 0.90 16.50
CA ALA A 125 -2.91 0.65 16.06
C ALA A 125 -2.79 -0.59 15.16
N HIS A 126 -3.68 -1.55 15.31
CA HIS A 126 -3.81 -2.75 14.48
C HIS A 126 -5.16 -2.73 13.79
N VAL A 127 -5.17 -2.88 12.48
CA VAL A 127 -6.39 -2.82 11.67
C VAL A 127 -6.73 -4.16 11.05
N GLY A 128 -8.01 -4.44 10.89
CA GLY A 128 -8.48 -5.57 10.12
C GLY A 128 -8.27 -5.33 8.63
N VAL A 129 -7.79 -6.36 7.96
CA VAL A 129 -7.67 -6.43 6.50
C VAL A 129 -8.48 -7.63 6.02
N CYS A 130 -9.36 -7.40 5.05
CA CYS A 130 -10.16 -8.44 4.42
C CYS A 130 -9.80 -8.54 2.95
N ALA A 131 -9.34 -9.70 2.53
CA ALA A 131 -9.05 -10.04 1.15
C ALA A 131 -10.09 -11.03 0.63
N VAL A 132 -10.86 -10.65 -0.39
CA VAL A 132 -11.96 -11.44 -0.95
C VAL A 132 -11.53 -12.00 -2.30
N ARG A 133 -11.54 -13.31 -2.43
CA ARG A 133 -11.24 -14.03 -3.67
C ARG A 133 -12.40 -13.98 -4.66
N ALA A 134 -12.12 -14.29 -5.92
CA ALA A 134 -13.14 -14.33 -6.97
C ALA A 134 -14.31 -15.33 -6.68
N ASN A 135 -14.03 -16.39 -5.91
CA ASN A 135 -15.02 -17.37 -5.47
C ASN A 135 -15.87 -16.91 -4.26
N GLY A 136 -15.62 -15.71 -3.73
CA GLY A 136 -16.29 -15.16 -2.54
C GLY A 136 -15.68 -15.58 -1.21
N GLU A 137 -14.62 -16.40 -1.21
CA GLU A 137 -13.90 -16.77 0.01
C GLU A 137 -13.15 -15.55 0.59
N GLU A 138 -13.29 -15.33 1.88
CA GLU A 138 -12.64 -14.23 2.60
C GLU A 138 -11.43 -14.71 3.40
N VAL A 139 -10.32 -14.03 3.21
CA VAL A 139 -9.14 -14.15 4.08
C VAL A 139 -9.05 -12.91 4.95
N ARG A 140 -9.23 -13.07 6.25
CA ARG A 140 -9.16 -11.96 7.22
C ARG A 140 -7.90 -12.07 8.05
N PHE A 141 -7.19 -10.98 8.21
CA PHE A 141 -6.01 -10.89 9.06
C PHE A 141 -5.89 -9.49 9.67
N THR A 142 -5.01 -9.36 10.63
CA THR A 142 -4.72 -8.08 11.29
C THR A 142 -3.36 -7.59 10.84
N ALA A 143 -3.21 -6.29 10.65
CA ALA A 143 -1.95 -5.65 10.30
C ALA A 143 -1.66 -4.46 11.22
N LEU A 144 -0.40 -4.29 11.61
CA LEU A 144 0.07 -3.14 12.38
C LEU A 144 0.18 -1.91 11.48
N VAL A 145 -0.43 -0.81 11.87
CA VAL A 145 -0.31 0.49 11.19
C VAL A 145 1.03 1.13 11.56
N ARG A 146 1.93 1.27 10.58
CA ARG A 146 3.30 1.77 10.80
C ARG A 146 3.40 3.29 10.66
N VAL A 147 2.52 3.98 11.34
CA VAL A 147 2.54 5.43 11.60
C VAL A 147 2.96 5.60 13.05
N ASP A 148 4.21 5.91 13.28
CA ASP A 148 4.89 5.71 14.57
C ASP A 148 4.99 7.02 15.38
N THR A 149 4.63 8.17 14.80
CA THR A 149 4.70 9.48 15.47
C THR A 149 3.44 10.31 15.23
N PRO A 150 3.07 11.22 16.17
CA PRO A 150 1.91 12.11 15.99
C PRO A 150 2.01 13.02 14.76
N MET A 151 3.23 13.43 14.38
CA MET A 151 3.44 14.24 13.18
C MET A 151 3.17 13.44 11.90
N GLU A 152 3.56 12.17 11.86
CA GLU A 152 3.23 11.27 10.74
C GLU A 152 1.71 11.07 10.63
N GLY A 153 1.01 10.93 11.75
CA GLY A 153 -0.45 10.87 11.77
C GLY A 153 -1.10 12.15 11.25
N ALA A 154 -0.54 13.32 11.60
CA ALA A 154 -0.99 14.58 11.01
C ALA A 154 -0.83 14.60 9.49
N TYR A 155 0.28 14.08 8.94
CA TYR A 155 0.45 13.96 7.49
C TYR A 155 -0.59 13.02 6.88
N MET A 156 -0.83 11.85 7.49
CA MET A 156 -1.83 10.89 7.01
C MET A 156 -3.23 11.50 6.98
N ARG A 157 -3.64 12.19 8.05
CA ARG A 157 -4.94 12.88 8.13
C ARG A 157 -5.15 13.89 7.01
N HIS A 158 -4.08 14.52 6.54
CA HIS A 158 -4.14 15.51 5.47
C HIS A 158 -3.92 14.93 4.06
N GLY A 159 -3.62 13.63 3.95
CA GLY A 159 -3.33 12.98 2.67
C GLY A 159 -1.89 13.20 2.17
N GLY A 160 -0.97 13.51 3.10
CA GLY A 160 0.45 13.69 2.83
C GLY A 160 1.02 15.01 3.34
N ILE A 161 2.34 15.12 3.32
CA ILE A 161 3.07 16.26 3.87
C ILE A 161 2.79 17.57 3.13
N LEU A 162 2.66 17.55 1.79
CA LEU A 162 2.39 18.76 1.02
C LEU A 162 1.02 19.36 1.35
N GLN A 163 0.00 18.53 1.41
CA GLN A 163 -1.36 18.93 1.76
C GLN A 163 -1.43 19.46 3.20
N TYR A 164 -0.69 18.84 4.12
CA TYR A 164 -0.55 19.32 5.49
C TYR A 164 0.06 20.72 5.51
N VAL A 165 1.22 20.92 4.88
CA VAL A 165 1.92 22.21 4.87
C VAL A 165 1.08 23.33 4.23
N ILE A 166 0.43 23.06 3.09
CA ILE A 166 -0.45 24.04 2.44
C ILE A 166 -1.57 24.50 3.37
N ARG A 167 -2.23 23.56 4.07
CA ARG A 167 -3.31 23.90 5.01
C ARG A 167 -2.81 24.65 6.24
N GLU A 168 -1.61 24.36 6.73
CA GLU A 168 -1.01 25.13 7.83
C GLU A 168 -0.66 26.58 7.42
N LEU A 169 -0.22 26.79 6.19
CA LEU A 169 0.09 28.12 5.66
C LEU A 169 -1.16 28.98 5.36
N GLN A 170 -2.34 28.36 5.29
CA GLN A 170 -3.61 29.05 5.04
C GLN A 170 -4.36 29.43 6.31
N LYS A 171 -3.84 29.05 7.48
CA LYS A 171 -4.38 29.47 8.80
C LYS A 171 -3.86 30.84 9.21
#